data_d191ba67747bcf62f44f0a6b6fe4b688
#
_entry.id   d191ba67747bcf62f44f0a6b6fe4b688
#
_cell.length_a   1.000
_cell.length_b   1.000
_cell.length_c   1.000
_cell.angle_alpha   90.00
_cell.angle_beta   90.00
_cell.angle_gamma   90.00
#
_symmetry.space_group_name_H-M   'P 1'
#
loop_
_entity.id
_entity.type
_entity.pdbx_description
1 polymer ?
#
loop_
_entity_poly.entity_id
_entity_poly.type
_entity_poly.pdbx_seq_one_letter_code
_entity_poly.pdbx_strand_id
1 'polypeptide(L)'
;MLVTIDWIRKNYNKFNRRYWGSKLPDIEFFISRSKNNWGFAGFDYVYEFGKLKTIKPTKIIISNYYDSPEKVKQTTLLHEMIHIADYTFHPEHFVRDGKYVSGHKYNAHGVWFKDEAYRLSKYGWNIDKYVSGEERKVSTRAKKENVKAKVKREASKIDNALICCVNGTKGNWWFKTDKNKIYSILNTIQKIDWNTIGEVTMVKFYSFDNKNLAKRRSCNTRIYGWKVNDNKLQAVLDKYKAVKYREFKFVA
;
A
#
# COMPACT_ATOMS: atom_id res chain seq x y z
N MET A 1 7.40 -9.63 -21.55
CA MET A 1 8.75 -9.92 -21.00
C MET A 1 8.87 -9.43 -19.57
N LEU A 2 9.76 -10.01 -18.78
CA LEU A 2 10.22 -9.45 -17.50
C LEU A 2 11.50 -8.65 -17.77
N VAL A 3 11.61 -7.48 -17.14
CA VAL A 3 12.81 -6.63 -17.31
C VAL A 3 13.88 -7.00 -16.29
N THR A 4 15.14 -6.69 -16.62
CA THR A 4 16.30 -6.73 -15.72
C THR A 4 16.78 -5.30 -15.44
N ILE A 5 17.59 -5.12 -14.40
CA ILE A 5 18.23 -3.83 -14.09
C ILE A 5 19.03 -3.32 -15.28
N ASP A 6 19.80 -4.21 -15.93
CA ASP A 6 20.61 -3.85 -17.10
C ASP A 6 19.74 -3.44 -18.30
N TRP A 7 18.60 -4.11 -18.51
CA TRP A 7 17.64 -3.70 -19.52
C TRP A 7 17.11 -2.29 -19.25
N ILE A 8 16.74 -1.97 -17.99
CA ILE A 8 16.26 -0.64 -17.60
C ILE A 8 17.35 0.39 -17.86
N ARG A 9 18.58 0.16 -17.36
CA ARG A 9 19.72 1.07 -17.54
C ARG A 9 20.03 1.32 -19.00
N LYS A 10 20.09 0.26 -19.82
CA LYS A 10 20.34 0.36 -21.27
C LYS A 10 19.29 1.22 -21.97
N ASN A 11 18.00 0.99 -21.69
CA ASN A 11 16.92 1.75 -22.32
C ASN A 11 16.84 3.17 -21.76
N TYR A 12 17.08 3.39 -20.48
CA TYR A 12 17.17 4.73 -19.89
C TYR A 12 18.25 5.56 -20.59
N ASN A 13 19.47 5.08 -20.71
CA ASN A 13 20.57 5.79 -21.38
C ASN A 13 20.26 6.04 -22.85
N LYS A 14 19.68 5.05 -23.55
CA LYS A 14 19.25 5.21 -24.96
C LYS A 14 18.21 6.34 -25.10
N PHE A 15 17.18 6.33 -24.25
CA PHE A 15 16.10 7.31 -24.31
C PHE A 15 16.54 8.69 -23.81
N ASN A 16 17.36 8.75 -22.75
CA ASN A 16 17.95 10.00 -22.27
C ASN A 16 18.73 10.70 -23.38
N ARG A 17 19.63 9.98 -24.07
CA ARG A 17 20.37 10.53 -25.20
C ARG A 17 19.45 11.00 -26.33
N ARG A 18 18.45 10.18 -26.67
CA ARG A 18 17.59 10.44 -27.83
C ARG A 18 16.60 11.57 -27.60
N TYR A 19 16.02 11.67 -26.41
CA TYR A 19 14.89 12.55 -26.15
C TYR A 19 15.19 13.72 -25.23
N TRP A 20 16.24 13.63 -24.41
CA TRP A 20 16.65 14.67 -23.47
C TRP A 20 18.11 15.10 -23.63
N GLY A 21 18.80 14.69 -24.72
CA GLY A 21 20.17 15.10 -25.01
C GLY A 21 21.17 14.73 -23.92
N SER A 22 20.97 13.59 -23.25
CA SER A 22 21.77 13.12 -22.10
C SER A 22 21.74 14.05 -20.87
N LYS A 23 20.69 14.87 -20.72
CA LYS A 23 20.58 15.84 -19.62
C LYS A 23 19.92 15.30 -18.36
N LEU A 24 19.29 14.12 -18.43
CA LEU A 24 18.77 13.47 -17.22
C LEU A 24 19.92 12.89 -16.40
N PRO A 25 19.85 12.96 -15.05
CA PRO A 25 20.94 12.49 -14.17
C PRO A 25 21.06 10.98 -14.14
N ASP A 26 22.21 10.52 -13.66
CA ASP A 26 22.35 9.13 -13.23
C ASP A 26 21.52 8.88 -11.99
N ILE A 27 20.77 7.76 -12.01
CA ILE A 27 19.84 7.37 -10.98
C ILE A 27 19.92 5.86 -10.72
N GLU A 28 19.35 5.43 -9.61
CA GLU A 28 19.26 4.01 -9.27
C GLU A 28 18.07 3.34 -9.95
N PHE A 29 18.21 2.05 -10.28
CA PHE A 29 17.14 1.26 -10.90
C PHE A 29 16.77 0.08 -10.04
N PHE A 30 15.46 -0.13 -9.85
CA PHE A 30 14.92 -1.21 -9.07
C PHE A 30 13.82 -1.95 -9.82
N ILE A 31 13.59 -3.19 -9.41
CA ILE A 31 12.49 -4.02 -9.91
C ILE A 31 11.56 -4.32 -8.75
N SER A 32 10.27 -3.99 -8.92
CA SER A 32 9.23 -4.33 -7.96
C SER A 32 8.34 -5.47 -8.45
N ARG A 33 7.39 -5.87 -7.60
CA ARG A 33 6.28 -6.78 -7.92
C ARG A 33 4.95 -6.15 -7.56
N SER A 34 4.86 -4.83 -7.69
CA SER A 34 3.63 -4.11 -7.45
C SER A 34 2.58 -4.47 -8.50
N LYS A 35 1.39 -4.84 -8.04
CA LYS A 35 0.23 -5.04 -8.91
C LYS A 35 -0.35 -3.71 -9.39
N ASN A 36 -0.29 -2.68 -8.56
CA ASN A 36 -0.99 -1.42 -8.80
C ASN A 36 -0.13 -0.39 -9.51
N ASN A 37 1.19 -0.41 -9.24
CA ASN A 37 2.13 0.53 -9.83
C ASN A 37 3.04 -0.20 -10.82
N TRP A 38 2.95 0.14 -12.10
CA TRP A 38 3.76 -0.43 -13.17
C TRP A 38 5.16 0.15 -13.19
N GLY A 39 5.28 1.42 -12.84
CA GLY A 39 6.50 2.15 -12.63
C GLY A 39 6.38 3.10 -11.44
N PHE A 40 7.50 3.67 -11.05
CA PHE A 40 7.60 4.71 -10.04
C PHE A 40 8.91 5.47 -10.23
N ALA A 41 8.83 6.80 -10.33
CA ALA A 41 9.96 7.71 -10.28
C ALA A 41 10.07 8.31 -8.87
N GLY A 42 11.25 8.24 -8.29
CA GLY A 42 11.50 8.75 -6.93
C GLY A 42 12.52 9.87 -6.90
N PHE A 43 12.42 10.69 -5.87
CA PHE A 43 13.34 11.78 -5.57
C PHE A 43 13.61 11.85 -4.07
N ASP A 44 14.67 12.53 -3.69
CA ASP A 44 15.01 12.89 -2.33
C ASP A 44 14.87 14.38 -2.09
N TYR A 45 14.59 14.75 -0.86
CA TYR A 45 14.52 16.14 -0.42
C TYR A 45 15.91 16.68 -0.12
N VAL A 46 16.22 17.85 -0.67
CA VAL A 46 17.48 18.57 -0.37
C VAL A 46 17.16 19.77 0.51
N TYR A 47 17.69 19.77 1.72
CA TYR A 47 17.51 20.84 2.71
C TYR A 47 18.74 21.73 2.77
N GLU A 48 18.51 23.02 2.96
CA GLU A 48 19.55 24.00 3.26
C GLU A 48 19.05 24.90 4.41
N PHE A 49 19.87 25.05 5.45
CA PHE A 49 19.51 25.79 6.67
C PHE A 49 18.15 25.41 7.27
N GLY A 50 17.82 24.11 7.26
CA GLY A 50 16.57 23.57 7.80
C GLY A 50 15.31 23.79 6.94
N LYS A 51 15.44 24.45 5.78
CA LYS A 51 14.36 24.65 4.82
C LYS A 51 14.54 23.73 3.61
N LEU A 52 13.46 23.23 3.04
CA LEU A 52 13.51 22.46 1.80
C LEU A 52 13.91 23.40 0.65
N LYS A 53 15.10 23.16 0.08
CA LYS A 53 15.66 23.96 -1.02
C LYS A 53 15.16 23.46 -2.37
N THR A 54 15.26 22.15 -2.59
CA THR A 54 14.93 21.51 -3.87
C THR A 54 14.68 20.03 -3.68
N ILE A 55 14.33 19.35 -4.75
CA ILE A 55 14.29 17.90 -4.85
C ILE A 55 15.34 17.41 -5.84
N LYS A 56 15.84 16.19 -5.62
CA LYS A 56 16.80 15.53 -6.51
C LYS A 56 16.25 14.18 -6.95
N PRO A 57 16.06 13.92 -8.25
CA PRO A 57 15.63 12.61 -8.72
C PRO A 57 16.69 11.55 -8.35
N THR A 58 16.25 10.40 -7.86
CA THR A 58 17.16 9.37 -7.32
C THR A 58 16.93 8.00 -7.90
N LYS A 59 15.71 7.66 -8.33
CA LYS A 59 15.43 6.28 -8.73
C LYS A 59 14.26 6.13 -9.68
N ILE A 60 14.31 5.04 -10.47
CA ILE A 60 13.16 4.48 -11.20
C ILE A 60 12.96 3.04 -10.75
N ILE A 61 11.71 2.66 -10.51
CA ILE A 61 11.30 1.30 -10.19
C ILE A 61 10.35 0.81 -11.27
N ILE A 62 10.61 -0.34 -11.88
CA ILE A 62 9.70 -0.96 -12.87
C ILE A 62 9.14 -2.26 -12.29
N SER A 63 7.84 -2.47 -12.45
CA SER A 63 7.20 -3.69 -11.94
C SER A 63 7.32 -4.85 -12.93
N ASN A 64 7.72 -6.02 -12.39
CA ASN A 64 7.66 -7.32 -13.05
C ASN A 64 6.45 -8.17 -12.61
N TYR A 65 5.42 -7.55 -12.04
CA TYR A 65 4.19 -8.27 -11.73
C TYR A 65 3.49 -8.78 -13.02
N TYR A 66 3.50 -7.96 -14.06
CA TYR A 66 2.94 -8.30 -15.37
C TYR A 66 4.04 -8.67 -16.36
N ASP A 67 3.79 -9.72 -17.14
CA ASP A 67 4.59 -10.12 -18.29
C ASP A 67 4.02 -9.44 -19.53
N SER A 68 4.51 -8.25 -19.80
CA SER A 68 4.01 -7.39 -20.88
C SER A 68 4.95 -7.38 -22.08
N PRO A 69 4.49 -7.02 -23.29
CA PRO A 69 5.35 -6.79 -24.45
C PRO A 69 6.46 -5.77 -24.14
N GLU A 70 7.58 -5.86 -24.86
CA GLU A 70 8.71 -4.95 -24.65
C GLU A 70 8.31 -3.49 -24.83
N LYS A 71 7.52 -3.19 -25.87
CA LYS A 71 7.01 -1.84 -26.14
C LYS A 71 6.27 -1.25 -24.94
N VAL A 72 5.47 -2.05 -24.23
CA VAL A 72 4.74 -1.62 -23.03
C VAL A 72 5.72 -1.30 -21.89
N LYS A 73 6.76 -2.11 -21.69
CA LYS A 73 7.80 -1.85 -20.70
C LYS A 73 8.61 -0.59 -21.01
N GLN A 74 8.90 -0.36 -22.30
CA GLN A 74 9.56 0.87 -22.76
C GLN A 74 8.68 2.09 -22.55
N THR A 75 7.38 1.99 -22.85
CA THR A 75 6.42 3.07 -22.60
C THR A 75 6.31 3.39 -21.11
N THR A 76 6.26 2.36 -20.25
CA THR A 76 6.29 2.55 -18.80
C THR A 76 7.58 3.26 -18.36
N LEU A 77 8.73 2.84 -18.87
CA LEU A 77 10.00 3.48 -18.55
C LEU A 77 10.01 4.95 -19.00
N LEU A 78 9.53 5.26 -20.20
CA LEU A 78 9.42 6.64 -20.70
C LEU A 78 8.45 7.48 -19.85
N HIS A 79 7.36 6.91 -19.38
CA HIS A 79 6.45 7.57 -18.44
C HIS A 79 7.18 8.01 -17.16
N GLU A 80 7.95 7.10 -16.55
CA GLU A 80 8.74 7.44 -15.35
C GLU A 80 9.89 8.41 -15.67
N MET A 81 10.46 8.34 -16.87
CA MET A 81 11.48 9.29 -17.31
C MET A 81 10.93 10.72 -17.51
N ILE A 82 9.67 10.89 -17.87
CA ILE A 82 9.03 12.21 -17.87
C ILE A 82 9.01 12.77 -16.45
N HIS A 83 8.67 11.97 -15.42
CA HIS A 83 8.74 12.44 -14.04
C HIS A 83 10.16 12.79 -13.61
N ILE A 84 11.17 12.00 -14.00
CA ILE A 84 12.58 12.33 -13.74
C ILE A 84 12.96 13.66 -14.42
N ALA A 85 12.50 13.90 -15.63
CA ALA A 85 12.74 15.15 -16.35
C ALA A 85 12.09 16.35 -15.64
N ASP A 86 10.86 16.19 -15.14
CA ASP A 86 10.17 17.21 -14.35
C ASP A 86 10.93 17.52 -13.05
N TYR A 87 11.36 16.51 -12.31
CA TYR A 87 12.18 16.69 -11.10
C TYR A 87 13.53 17.36 -11.39
N THR A 88 14.09 17.14 -12.59
CA THR A 88 15.39 17.68 -12.99
C THR A 88 15.30 19.10 -13.48
N PHE A 89 14.33 19.41 -14.34
CA PHE A 89 14.23 20.69 -15.04
C PHE A 89 13.30 21.69 -14.37
N HIS A 90 12.36 21.19 -13.55
CA HIS A 90 11.29 21.99 -12.92
C HIS A 90 11.11 21.66 -11.43
N PRO A 91 12.20 21.66 -10.63
CA PRO A 91 12.08 21.36 -9.18
C PRO A 91 11.15 22.37 -8.46
N GLU A 92 10.93 23.57 -9.02
CA GLU A 92 9.98 24.56 -8.52
C GLU A 92 8.52 24.10 -8.54
N HIS A 93 8.17 23.11 -9.35
CA HIS A 93 6.84 22.49 -9.32
C HIS A 93 6.57 21.79 -7.98
N PHE A 94 7.63 21.35 -7.30
CA PHE A 94 7.55 20.50 -6.11
C PHE A 94 7.93 21.22 -4.84
N VAL A 95 8.62 22.37 -4.93
CA VAL A 95 9.09 23.14 -3.79
C VAL A 95 8.63 24.57 -3.89
N ARG A 96 7.88 25.05 -2.88
CA ARG A 96 7.44 26.42 -2.76
C ARG A 96 7.57 26.90 -1.31
N ASP A 97 8.14 28.06 -1.12
CA ASP A 97 8.32 28.70 0.21
C ASP A 97 9.01 27.77 1.24
N GLY A 98 10.00 27.01 0.78
CA GLY A 98 10.74 26.06 1.62
C GLY A 98 9.95 24.82 2.07
N LYS A 99 8.84 24.51 1.38
CA LYS A 99 7.96 23.36 1.66
C LYS A 99 7.69 22.55 0.41
N TYR A 100 7.47 21.25 0.59
CA TYR A 100 7.01 20.37 -0.47
C TYR A 100 5.55 20.68 -0.82
N VAL A 101 5.30 20.83 -2.11
CA VAL A 101 3.95 21.00 -2.67
C VAL A 101 3.35 19.63 -2.90
N SER A 102 2.52 19.15 -1.96
CA SER A 102 1.87 17.83 -2.05
C SER A 102 0.84 17.76 -3.17
N GLY A 103 0.54 16.55 -3.60
CA GLY A 103 -0.29 16.21 -4.77
C GLY A 103 -1.67 16.86 -4.90
N HIS A 104 -2.20 17.56 -3.88
CA HIS A 104 -3.42 18.38 -4.01
C HIS A 104 -3.17 19.72 -4.71
N LYS A 105 -1.94 20.22 -4.69
CA LYS A 105 -1.55 21.50 -5.32
C LYS A 105 -0.74 21.31 -6.59
N TYR A 106 -0.14 20.13 -6.78
CA TYR A 106 0.59 19.78 -8.00
C TYR A 106 0.05 18.45 -8.55
N ASN A 107 -0.38 18.49 -9.82
CA ASN A 107 -0.81 17.28 -10.53
C ASN A 107 0.38 16.73 -11.32
N ALA A 108 0.96 15.64 -10.85
CA ALA A 108 2.10 14.98 -11.49
C ALA A 108 1.86 14.57 -12.96
N HIS A 109 0.61 14.46 -13.39
CA HIS A 109 0.20 14.26 -14.78
C HIS A 109 -0.54 15.51 -15.32
N GLY A 110 -0.11 16.69 -14.89
CA GLY A 110 -0.65 17.99 -15.31
C GLY A 110 -0.26 18.39 -16.73
N VAL A 111 -0.27 19.70 -16.98
CA VAL A 111 0.01 20.26 -18.33
C VAL A 111 1.39 19.85 -18.80
N TRP A 112 2.43 20.07 -17.99
CA TRP A 112 3.81 19.76 -18.35
C TRP A 112 4.01 18.29 -18.75
N PHE A 113 3.47 17.34 -17.94
CA PHE A 113 3.54 15.91 -18.27
C PHE A 113 2.86 15.60 -19.61
N LYS A 114 1.70 16.20 -19.87
CA LYS A 114 0.96 16.00 -21.12
C LYS A 114 1.71 16.56 -22.33
N ASP A 115 2.35 17.69 -22.17
CA ASP A 115 3.15 18.32 -23.25
C ASP A 115 4.37 17.46 -23.58
N GLU A 116 5.06 16.90 -22.57
CA GLU A 116 6.15 15.95 -22.76
C GLU A 116 5.66 14.63 -23.39
N ALA A 117 4.55 14.08 -22.92
CA ALA A 117 3.93 12.91 -23.51
C ALA A 117 3.53 13.14 -24.97
N TYR A 118 2.95 14.33 -25.27
CA TYR A 118 2.64 14.75 -26.64
C TYR A 118 3.91 14.90 -27.48
N ARG A 119 4.98 15.50 -26.93
CA ARG A 119 6.27 15.60 -27.64
C ARG A 119 6.80 14.21 -28.01
N LEU A 120 6.72 13.24 -27.09
CA LEU A 120 7.16 11.87 -27.35
C LEU A 120 6.23 11.11 -28.30
N SER A 121 4.96 11.48 -28.39
CA SER A 121 4.03 10.86 -29.34
C SER A 121 4.43 11.08 -30.80
N LYS A 122 5.10 12.18 -31.11
CA LYS A 122 5.67 12.46 -32.46
C LYS A 122 6.75 11.43 -32.87
N TYR A 123 7.30 10.69 -31.91
CA TYR A 123 8.24 9.59 -32.13
C TYR A 123 7.56 8.21 -32.05
N GLY A 124 6.23 8.15 -32.08
CA GLY A 124 5.45 6.92 -32.05
C GLY A 124 5.29 6.29 -30.66
N TRP A 125 5.46 7.08 -29.58
CA TRP A 125 5.19 6.65 -28.21
C TRP A 125 3.80 7.10 -27.78
N ASN A 126 2.96 6.16 -27.37
CA ASN A 126 1.69 6.47 -26.71
C ASN A 126 1.88 6.36 -25.20
N ILE A 127 2.06 7.50 -24.52
CA ILE A 127 2.32 7.55 -23.08
C ILE A 127 1.06 8.01 -22.38
N ASP A 128 0.25 7.03 -21.98
CA ASP A 128 -0.98 7.26 -21.25
C ASP A 128 -0.76 7.16 -19.73
N LYS A 129 -1.66 7.77 -18.98
CA LYS A 129 -1.71 7.62 -17.52
C LYS A 129 -1.99 6.18 -17.09
N TYR A 130 -2.67 5.39 -17.91
CA TYR A 130 -3.11 4.03 -17.60
C TYR A 130 -2.80 3.08 -18.75
N VAL A 131 -2.35 1.89 -18.39
CA VAL A 131 -2.15 0.77 -19.34
C VAL A 131 -3.49 0.06 -19.56
N SER A 132 -3.81 -0.31 -20.79
CA SER A 132 -5.05 -1.01 -21.13
C SER A 132 -5.17 -2.38 -20.43
N GLY A 133 -6.41 -2.86 -20.26
CA GLY A 133 -6.67 -4.15 -19.59
C GLY A 133 -6.07 -5.35 -20.33
N GLU A 134 -5.97 -5.30 -21.65
CA GLU A 134 -5.43 -6.37 -22.50
C GLU A 134 -3.92 -6.60 -22.29
N GLU A 135 -3.20 -5.56 -21.91
CA GLU A 135 -1.76 -5.62 -21.64
C GLU A 135 -1.42 -6.17 -20.24
N ARG A 136 -2.42 -6.46 -19.40
CA ARG A 136 -2.28 -6.89 -18.00
C ARG A 136 -2.12 -8.41 -17.86
N LYS A 137 -1.26 -9.02 -18.62
CA LYS A 137 -0.98 -10.45 -18.46
C LYS A 137 -0.09 -10.71 -17.26
N VAL A 138 -0.67 -11.27 -16.19
CA VAL A 138 0.08 -11.58 -14.95
C VAL A 138 1.17 -12.60 -15.25
N SER A 139 2.40 -12.31 -14.85
CA SER A 139 3.55 -13.20 -15.06
C SER A 139 3.36 -14.55 -14.34
N THR A 140 3.88 -15.63 -14.93
CA THR A 140 3.80 -16.98 -14.35
C THR A 140 4.40 -17.03 -12.94
N ARG A 141 5.47 -16.28 -12.70
CA ARG A 141 6.10 -16.17 -11.38
C ARG A 141 5.17 -15.48 -10.39
N ALA A 142 4.55 -14.34 -10.77
CA ALA A 142 3.60 -13.63 -9.92
C ALA A 142 2.34 -14.47 -9.63
N LYS A 143 1.87 -15.28 -10.59
CA LYS A 143 0.78 -16.23 -10.36
C LYS A 143 1.16 -17.25 -9.29
N LYS A 144 2.36 -17.87 -9.38
CA LYS A 144 2.84 -18.84 -8.38
C LYS A 144 3.00 -18.20 -7.00
N GLU A 145 3.54 -16.99 -6.91
CA GLU A 145 3.71 -16.25 -5.66
C GLU A 145 2.37 -15.84 -5.05
N ASN A 146 1.41 -15.41 -5.85
CA ASN A 146 0.04 -15.10 -5.41
C ASN A 146 -0.66 -16.33 -4.83
N VAL A 147 -0.52 -17.50 -5.47
CA VAL A 147 -1.07 -18.76 -4.95
C VAL A 147 -0.41 -19.10 -3.60
N LYS A 148 0.93 -19.07 -3.50
CA LYS A 148 1.65 -19.31 -2.24
C LYS A 148 1.22 -18.32 -1.14
N ALA A 149 1.13 -17.03 -1.48
CA ALA A 149 0.69 -16.00 -0.53
C ALA A 149 -0.77 -16.19 -0.08
N LYS A 150 -1.65 -16.62 -1.00
CA LYS A 150 -3.04 -16.96 -0.68
C LYS A 150 -3.11 -18.15 0.27
N VAL A 151 -2.41 -19.25 -0.03
CA VAL A 151 -2.33 -20.44 0.83
C VAL A 151 -1.78 -20.07 2.21
N LYS A 152 -0.68 -19.32 2.28
CA LYS A 152 -0.11 -18.85 3.57
C LYS A 152 -1.09 -17.98 4.36
N ARG A 153 -1.83 -17.07 3.68
CA ARG A 153 -2.86 -16.24 4.32
C ARG A 153 -4.04 -17.07 4.82
N GLU A 154 -4.44 -18.08 4.07
CA GLU A 154 -5.53 -18.98 4.47
C GLU A 154 -5.10 -19.86 5.66
N ALA A 155 -3.91 -20.45 5.62
CA ALA A 155 -3.35 -21.20 6.75
C ALA A 155 -3.24 -20.31 8.00
N SER A 156 -2.67 -19.09 7.90
CA SER A 156 -2.55 -18.18 9.04
C SER A 156 -3.90 -17.72 9.60
N LYS A 157 -4.95 -17.69 8.77
CA LYS A 157 -6.32 -17.37 9.22
C LYS A 157 -6.93 -18.48 10.07
N ILE A 158 -6.59 -19.73 9.79
CA ILE A 158 -7.13 -20.89 10.52
C ILE A 158 -6.50 -20.96 11.92
N ASP A 159 -5.18 -20.82 12.02
CA ASP A 159 -4.44 -21.02 13.26
C ASP A 159 -4.44 -19.82 14.21
N ASN A 160 -4.73 -18.62 13.70
CA ASN A 160 -4.57 -17.36 14.42
C ASN A 160 -5.86 -16.57 14.63
N ALA A 161 -7.02 -17.06 14.17
CA ALA A 161 -8.26 -16.34 14.31
C ALA A 161 -8.81 -16.41 15.75
N LEU A 162 -9.21 -15.24 16.27
CA LEU A 162 -9.81 -15.10 17.58
C LEU A 162 -11.12 -14.29 17.49
N ILE A 163 -12.05 -14.58 18.38
CA ILE A 163 -13.14 -13.67 18.76
C ILE A 163 -12.66 -12.92 19.99
N CYS A 164 -12.63 -11.60 19.92
CA CYS A 164 -12.37 -10.72 21.04
C CYS A 164 -13.70 -10.22 21.59
N CYS A 165 -13.94 -10.40 22.87
CA CYS A 165 -15.10 -9.90 23.60
C CYS A 165 -14.62 -8.87 24.60
N VAL A 166 -15.19 -7.67 24.54
CA VAL A 166 -14.93 -6.56 25.45
C VAL A 166 -16.15 -6.38 26.31
N ASN A 167 -16.00 -6.60 27.61
CA ASN A 167 -17.05 -6.37 28.60
C ASN A 167 -16.85 -4.98 29.23
N GLY A 168 -17.87 -4.16 29.19
CA GLY A 168 -17.87 -2.86 29.81
C GLY A 168 -19.11 -2.64 30.68
N THR A 169 -19.08 -1.60 31.53
CA THR A 169 -20.17 -1.30 32.48
C THR A 169 -21.50 -0.97 31.82
N LYS A 170 -21.50 -0.54 30.54
CA LYS A 170 -22.69 -0.20 29.76
C LYS A 170 -23.03 -1.20 28.66
N GLY A 171 -22.31 -2.31 28.56
CA GLY A 171 -22.57 -3.38 27.59
C GLY A 171 -21.34 -4.11 27.10
N ASN A 172 -21.59 -5.13 26.28
CA ASN A 172 -20.58 -6.02 25.76
C ASN A 172 -20.44 -5.85 24.26
N TRP A 173 -19.19 -5.94 23.78
CA TRP A 173 -18.87 -5.88 22.36
C TRP A 173 -18.01 -7.06 21.96
N TRP A 174 -18.17 -7.53 20.73
CA TRP A 174 -17.32 -8.56 20.19
C TRP A 174 -16.91 -8.26 18.74
N PHE A 175 -15.74 -8.74 18.34
CA PHE A 175 -15.22 -8.64 16.99
C PHE A 175 -14.21 -9.75 16.71
N LYS A 176 -14.00 -10.03 15.42
CA LYS A 176 -12.97 -10.98 14.97
C LYS A 176 -11.62 -10.30 14.89
N THR A 177 -10.58 -10.99 15.41
CA THR A 177 -9.21 -10.53 15.39
C THR A 177 -8.23 -11.68 15.10
N ASP A 178 -6.93 -11.41 15.22
CA ASP A 178 -5.85 -12.37 15.06
C ASP A 178 -4.99 -12.41 16.34
N LYS A 179 -4.41 -13.57 16.67
CA LYS A 179 -3.53 -13.77 17.86
C LYS A 179 -2.41 -12.71 17.94
N ASN A 180 -1.83 -12.34 16.80
CA ASN A 180 -0.75 -11.37 16.73
C ASN A 180 -1.17 -9.92 17.08
N LYS A 181 -2.48 -9.66 17.19
CA LYS A 181 -3.04 -8.33 17.49
C LYS A 181 -3.50 -8.15 18.93
N ILE A 182 -3.38 -9.17 19.77
CA ILE A 182 -3.89 -9.13 21.16
C ILE A 182 -3.37 -7.88 21.88
N TYR A 183 -2.06 -7.68 21.96
CA TYR A 183 -1.47 -6.55 22.68
C TYR A 183 -1.79 -5.18 22.04
N SER A 184 -1.82 -5.10 20.71
CA SER A 184 -2.25 -3.89 20.01
C SER A 184 -3.71 -3.53 20.32
N ILE A 185 -4.58 -4.54 20.45
CA ILE A 185 -5.98 -4.35 20.81
C ILE A 185 -6.10 -3.88 22.25
N LEU A 186 -5.39 -4.50 23.19
CA LEU A 186 -5.38 -4.10 24.60
C LEU A 186 -4.92 -2.64 24.76
N ASN A 187 -3.84 -2.26 24.10
CA ASN A 187 -3.34 -0.89 24.09
C ASN A 187 -4.35 0.10 23.48
N THR A 188 -5.09 -0.32 22.46
CA THR A 188 -6.14 0.50 21.83
C THR A 188 -7.33 0.64 22.77
N ILE A 189 -7.74 -0.44 23.42
CA ILE A 189 -8.84 -0.46 24.39
C ILE A 189 -8.56 0.49 25.56
N GLN A 190 -7.34 0.57 26.05
CA GLN A 190 -6.96 1.49 27.13
C GLN A 190 -6.99 2.96 26.75
N LYS A 191 -6.92 3.30 25.45
CA LYS A 191 -6.83 4.67 24.94
C LYS A 191 -8.13 5.22 24.36
N ILE A 192 -9.12 4.38 24.14
CA ILE A 192 -10.39 4.80 23.53
C ILE A 192 -11.32 5.32 24.64
N ASP A 193 -11.95 6.46 24.36
CA ASP A 193 -13.09 6.94 25.14
C ASP A 193 -14.32 6.06 24.85
N TRP A 194 -14.72 5.29 25.85
CA TRP A 194 -15.78 4.28 25.74
C TRP A 194 -17.15 4.84 26.16
N ASN A 195 -17.54 5.99 25.62
CA ASN A 195 -18.87 6.59 25.91
C ASN A 195 -20.02 5.59 25.68
N THR A 196 -19.84 4.63 24.78
CA THR A 196 -20.88 3.66 24.40
C THR A 196 -20.85 2.37 25.23
N ILE A 197 -19.69 1.95 25.77
CA ILE A 197 -19.53 0.69 26.53
C ILE A 197 -19.32 0.97 28.03
N GLY A 198 -18.98 2.19 28.39
CA GLY A 198 -18.52 2.56 29.73
C GLY A 198 -17.09 2.07 30.00
N GLU A 199 -16.73 1.98 31.26
CA GLU A 199 -15.43 1.43 31.65
C GLU A 199 -15.31 -0.04 31.26
N VAL A 200 -14.18 -0.41 30.67
CA VAL A 200 -13.89 -1.80 30.30
C VAL A 200 -13.43 -2.57 31.54
N THR A 201 -14.18 -3.57 31.91
CA THR A 201 -13.89 -4.42 33.07
C THR A 201 -13.13 -5.68 32.71
N MET A 202 -13.33 -6.19 31.49
CA MET A 202 -12.72 -7.45 31.04
C MET A 202 -12.62 -7.54 29.54
N VAL A 203 -11.54 -8.17 29.04
CA VAL A 203 -11.38 -8.54 27.64
C VAL A 203 -11.07 -10.04 27.55
N LYS A 204 -11.91 -10.76 26.83
CA LYS A 204 -11.76 -12.21 26.61
C LYS A 204 -11.45 -12.48 25.13
N PHE A 205 -10.57 -13.42 24.89
CA PHE A 205 -10.25 -13.93 23.57
C PHE A 205 -10.63 -15.40 23.48
N TYR A 206 -11.32 -15.77 22.41
CA TYR A 206 -11.73 -17.14 22.13
C TYR A 206 -11.14 -17.58 20.79
N SER A 207 -10.52 -18.76 20.75
CA SER A 207 -10.11 -19.42 19.51
C SER A 207 -11.31 -20.14 18.88
N PHE A 208 -11.35 -20.23 17.56
CA PHE A 208 -12.42 -20.92 16.83
C PHE A 208 -11.97 -21.39 15.45
N ASP A 209 -12.59 -22.45 14.97
CA ASP A 209 -12.22 -23.14 13.72
C ASP A 209 -13.01 -22.71 12.48
N ASN A 210 -13.68 -21.57 12.49
CA ASN A 210 -14.56 -21.23 11.39
C ASN A 210 -14.03 -20.11 10.50
N LYS A 211 -13.87 -20.43 9.19
CA LYS A 211 -13.41 -19.49 8.16
C LYS A 211 -14.46 -18.45 7.78
N ASN A 212 -15.73 -18.68 8.09
CA ASN A 212 -16.86 -17.91 7.55
C ASN A 212 -17.33 -16.73 8.42
N LEU A 213 -16.73 -16.51 9.59
CA LEU A 213 -17.07 -15.36 10.41
C LEU A 213 -16.62 -14.07 9.70
N ALA A 214 -17.56 -13.19 9.41
CA ALA A 214 -17.28 -11.93 8.76
C ALA A 214 -16.23 -11.10 9.52
N LYS A 215 -15.17 -10.69 8.83
CA LYS A 215 -14.08 -9.91 9.42
C LYS A 215 -14.49 -8.44 9.45
N ARG A 216 -14.76 -7.85 10.61
CA ARG A 216 -14.76 -6.41 10.74
C ARG A 216 -13.33 -5.90 10.95
N ARG A 217 -12.97 -4.85 10.20
CA ARG A 217 -11.61 -4.29 10.24
C ARG A 217 -11.38 -3.58 11.58
N SER A 218 -10.37 -4.00 12.33
CA SER A 218 -9.75 -3.15 13.35
C SER A 218 -8.59 -2.39 12.70
N CYS A 219 -8.56 -1.08 12.83
CA CYS A 219 -7.37 -0.27 12.56
C CYS A 219 -6.72 0.15 13.89
N ASN A 220 -5.51 0.71 13.83
CA ASN A 220 -4.75 1.08 15.03
C ASN A 220 -5.43 2.13 15.92
N THR A 221 -6.48 2.79 15.43
CA THR A 221 -7.19 3.88 16.12
C THR A 221 -8.68 3.62 16.34
N ARG A 222 -9.26 2.55 15.73
CA ARG A 222 -10.69 2.27 15.82
C ARG A 222 -10.94 0.78 15.84
N ILE A 223 -11.76 0.33 16.77
CA ILE A 223 -12.25 -1.05 16.87
C ILE A 223 -13.72 -1.07 16.44
N TYR A 224 -14.00 -1.85 15.40
CA TYR A 224 -15.37 -2.06 14.92
C TYR A 224 -15.85 -3.41 15.40
N GLY A 225 -16.86 -3.40 16.27
CA GLY A 225 -17.46 -4.60 16.83
C GLY A 225 -19.00 -4.57 16.73
N TRP A 226 -19.60 -5.62 17.25
CA TRP A 226 -21.05 -5.71 17.42
C TRP A 226 -21.39 -5.60 18.91
N LYS A 227 -22.28 -4.67 19.24
CA LYS A 227 -22.84 -4.61 20.59
C LYS A 227 -23.84 -5.75 20.76
N VAL A 228 -23.70 -6.53 21.82
CA VAL A 228 -24.55 -7.68 22.10
C VAL A 228 -24.84 -7.80 23.58
N ASN A 229 -25.96 -8.41 23.91
CA ASN A 229 -26.19 -8.95 25.25
C ASN A 229 -25.53 -10.33 25.41
N ASP A 230 -25.38 -10.80 26.63
CA ASP A 230 -24.65 -12.03 26.95
C ASP A 230 -25.24 -13.28 26.26
N ASN A 231 -26.57 -13.38 26.16
CA ASN A 231 -27.23 -14.50 25.49
C ASN A 231 -26.87 -14.57 23.99
N LYS A 232 -26.82 -13.43 23.31
CA LYS A 232 -26.41 -13.37 21.89
C LYS A 232 -24.93 -13.65 21.72
N LEU A 233 -24.10 -13.22 22.66
CA LEU A 233 -22.68 -13.53 22.66
C LEU A 233 -22.46 -15.04 22.82
N GLN A 234 -23.13 -15.65 23.80
CA GLN A 234 -23.03 -17.10 24.03
C GLN A 234 -23.47 -17.89 22.80
N ALA A 235 -24.59 -17.52 22.17
CA ALA A 235 -25.03 -18.15 20.92
C ALA A 235 -24.00 -18.05 19.78
N VAL A 236 -23.24 -16.96 19.70
CA VAL A 236 -22.14 -16.81 18.73
C VAL A 236 -20.99 -17.73 19.08
N LEU A 237 -20.58 -17.78 20.35
CA LEU A 237 -19.49 -18.65 20.80
C LEU A 237 -19.83 -20.13 20.56
N ASP A 238 -21.05 -20.55 20.87
CA ASP A 238 -21.54 -21.93 20.66
C ASP A 238 -21.60 -22.28 19.17
N LYS A 239 -22.17 -21.39 18.35
CA LYS A 239 -22.23 -21.55 16.88
C LYS A 239 -20.87 -21.81 16.26
N TYR A 240 -19.84 -21.15 16.75
CA TYR A 240 -18.48 -21.28 16.22
C TYR A 240 -17.60 -22.22 17.02
N LYS A 241 -18.16 -22.95 18.01
CA LYS A 241 -17.41 -23.86 18.90
C LYS A 241 -16.18 -23.18 19.48
N ALA A 242 -16.36 -21.95 19.93
CA ALA A 242 -15.26 -21.10 20.37
C ALA A 242 -14.75 -21.53 21.75
N VAL A 243 -13.44 -21.73 21.88
CA VAL A 243 -12.79 -22.13 23.14
C VAL A 243 -12.05 -20.92 23.71
N LYS A 244 -12.21 -20.70 25.02
CA LYS A 244 -11.52 -19.58 25.71
C LYS A 244 -10.01 -19.72 25.55
N TYR A 245 -9.37 -18.65 25.03
CA TYR A 245 -7.94 -18.61 24.75
C TYR A 245 -7.16 -17.79 25.78
N ARG A 246 -7.60 -16.54 26.04
CA ARG A 246 -7.01 -15.63 27.04
C ARG A 246 -8.06 -14.70 27.63
N GLU A 247 -7.79 -14.24 28.85
CA GLU A 247 -8.62 -13.27 29.54
C GLU A 247 -7.74 -12.22 30.21
N PHE A 248 -8.15 -10.96 30.16
CA PHE A 248 -7.51 -9.84 30.81
C PHE A 248 -8.57 -9.09 31.60
N LYS A 249 -8.34 -8.92 32.89
CA LYS A 249 -9.19 -8.12 33.79
C LYS A 249 -8.56 -6.74 33.93
N PHE A 250 -9.38 -5.73 33.83
CA PHE A 250 -8.99 -4.35 34.09
C PHE A 250 -9.52 -4.01 35.47
N VAL A 251 -8.63 -3.70 36.39
CA VAL A 251 -9.00 -3.21 37.72
C VAL A 251 -9.28 -1.72 37.56
N ALA A 252 -10.46 -1.29 38.02
CA ALA A 252 -10.85 0.11 38.06
C ALA A 252 -9.95 0.88 39.04
#